data_6aaca036653ab8547950e6d94c2e9364
#
_entry.id   6aaca036653ab8547950e6d94c2e9364
#
_cell.length_a   1.000
_cell.length_b   1.000
_cell.length_c   1.000
_cell.angle_alpha   90.00
_cell.angle_beta   90.00
_cell.angle_gamma   90.00
#
_symmetry.space_group_name_H-M   'P 1'
#
loop_
_entity.id
_entity.type
_entity.pdbx_description
1 polymer ?
#
loop_
_entity_poly.entity_id
_entity_poly.type
_entity_poly.pdbx_seq_one_letter_code
_entity_poly.pdbx_strand_id
1 'polypeptide(L)'
;MNRTMQIKHKAVKVIIATVMAGVMLLSGCSVKVSAQSDLSTWKQCYEDTEEKYRDWASELEEEYDLPKGSVEGIAWHESRWNPSVRNSYGAVGFMGVSTKKDNVAFLVKQGVIKQASDLNDPYTNLKAGCAILRYYLDSSPSIEAAFCKYACGEGNYAKRMKKGSGYCKSTYELVWLTEQYAKYFEEKESVKFMLNEYSVAEKQYQSYKTLYETYTAEYKKSYAEYMMNAALERMNYLETEIAKVEGEFE
;
A
#
# COMPACT_ATOMS: atom_id res chain seq x y z
N MET A 1 1.44 41.01 8.52
CA MET A 1 1.57 39.55 8.37
C MET A 1 3.00 39.15 8.73
N ASN A 2 3.19 38.36 9.79
CA ASN A 2 4.49 38.16 10.44
C ASN A 2 5.38 37.29 9.59
N ARG A 3 6.66 37.61 9.44
CA ARG A 3 7.66 36.89 8.63
C ARG A 3 7.74 35.37 8.95
N THR A 4 7.44 35.03 10.21
CA THR A 4 7.36 33.65 10.72
C THR A 4 6.20 32.87 10.11
N MET A 5 5.07 33.54 9.81
CA MET A 5 3.89 32.95 9.19
C MET A 5 4.12 32.60 7.71
N GLN A 6 4.88 33.44 6.99
CA GLN A 6 5.25 33.16 5.60
C GLN A 6 6.24 32.00 5.46
N ILE A 7 7.13 31.80 6.44
CA ILE A 7 8.11 30.71 6.44
C ILE A 7 7.41 29.37 6.69
N LYS A 8 6.44 29.31 7.64
CA LYS A 8 5.64 28.12 7.91
C LYS A 8 4.77 27.73 6.71
N HIS A 9 4.10 28.70 6.07
CA HIS A 9 3.32 28.45 4.84
C HIS A 9 4.17 27.94 3.66
N LYS A 10 5.43 28.37 3.56
CA LYS A 10 6.36 27.85 2.57
C LYS A 10 6.81 26.42 2.90
N ALA A 11 7.02 26.10 4.18
CA ALA A 11 7.43 24.76 4.61
C ALA A 11 6.33 23.71 4.32
N VAL A 12 5.08 23.99 4.68
CA VAL A 12 3.94 23.10 4.38
C VAL A 12 3.71 22.95 2.88
N LYS A 13 3.81 24.03 2.09
CA LYS A 13 3.73 23.93 0.63
C LYS A 13 4.90 23.16 0.01
N VAL A 14 6.07 23.20 0.62
CA VAL A 14 7.24 22.40 0.20
C VAL A 14 7.05 20.94 0.58
N ILE A 15 6.51 20.63 1.77
CA ILE A 15 6.21 19.25 2.19
C ILE A 15 5.12 18.65 1.30
N ILE A 16 4.01 19.36 1.04
CA ILE A 16 2.96 18.93 0.12
C ILE A 16 3.48 18.79 -1.32
N ALA A 17 4.37 19.69 -1.78
CA ALA A 17 4.99 19.63 -3.10
C ALA A 17 6.05 18.52 -3.19
N THR A 18 6.72 18.15 -2.09
CA THR A 18 7.74 17.08 -2.07
C THR A 18 7.07 15.70 -2.08
N VAL A 19 5.94 15.54 -1.40
CA VAL A 19 5.10 14.32 -1.49
C VAL A 19 4.47 14.17 -2.88
N MET A 20 4.18 15.28 -3.59
CA MET A 20 3.63 15.25 -4.96
C MET A 20 4.70 15.25 -6.06
N ALA A 21 5.94 15.65 -5.79
CA ALA A 21 7.03 15.76 -6.77
C ALA A 21 8.05 14.60 -6.70
N GLY A 22 7.91 13.67 -5.77
CA GLY A 22 8.72 12.44 -5.69
C GLY A 22 8.43 11.40 -6.78
N VAL A 23 7.55 11.70 -7.72
CA VAL A 23 7.14 10.80 -8.82
C VAL A 23 7.80 11.18 -10.15
N MET A 24 9.08 11.41 -10.17
CA MET A 24 9.86 11.30 -11.43
C MET A 24 11.34 11.27 -11.09
N LEU A 25 11.91 10.09 -11.14
CA LEU A 25 13.19 9.81 -11.80
C LEU A 25 13.68 8.39 -11.49
N LEU A 26 13.56 7.56 -12.49
CA LEU A 26 14.59 6.63 -12.97
C LEU A 26 14.77 5.27 -12.34
N SER A 27 14.69 4.38 -13.27
CA SER A 27 15.54 3.21 -13.48
C SER A 27 15.25 1.98 -12.65
N GLY A 28 14.75 1.02 -13.41
CA GLY A 28 14.78 -0.39 -13.14
C GLY A 28 15.75 -0.84 -12.06
N CYS A 29 15.23 -1.16 -10.91
CA CYS A 29 15.98 -1.81 -9.87
C CYS A 29 16.39 -3.20 -10.38
N SER A 30 17.57 -3.28 -11.00
CA SER A 30 18.21 -4.54 -11.37
C SER A 30 18.81 -5.17 -10.12
N VAL A 31 17.95 -5.73 -9.26
CA VAL A 31 18.39 -6.39 -8.03
C VAL A 31 18.88 -7.78 -8.37
N LYS A 32 20.19 -7.99 -8.26
CA LYS A 32 20.76 -9.34 -8.13
C LYS A 32 20.23 -9.92 -6.82
N VAL A 33 19.39 -10.94 -6.94
CA VAL A 33 18.85 -11.69 -5.80
C VAL A 33 19.99 -12.43 -5.11
N SER A 34 20.56 -11.83 -4.06
CA SER A 34 21.35 -12.56 -3.08
C SER A 34 20.41 -13.03 -1.95
N ALA A 35 20.62 -14.25 -1.50
CA ALA A 35 19.72 -15.05 -0.70
C ALA A 35 19.61 -14.61 0.78
N GLN A 36 19.15 -13.40 1.02
CA GLN A 36 18.54 -12.98 2.28
C GLN A 36 17.64 -11.80 1.95
N SER A 37 16.32 -12.03 1.99
CA SER A 37 15.35 -10.97 1.72
C SER A 37 15.52 -9.87 2.77
N ASP A 38 16.08 -8.76 2.35
CA ASP A 38 16.08 -7.55 3.16
C ASP A 38 14.66 -7.00 3.18
N LEU A 39 13.90 -7.37 4.22
CA LEU A 39 12.51 -6.97 4.40
C LEU A 39 12.36 -5.45 4.54
N SER A 40 13.44 -4.70 4.80
CA SER A 40 13.40 -3.24 4.95
C SER A 40 13.06 -2.49 3.65
N THR A 41 13.22 -3.12 2.49
CA THR A 41 13.03 -2.47 1.18
C THR A 41 11.59 -2.57 0.63
N TRP A 42 10.65 -3.19 1.35
CA TRP A 42 9.31 -3.45 0.84
C TRP A 42 8.56 -2.15 0.47
N LYS A 43 8.63 -1.14 1.34
CA LYS A 43 7.95 0.14 1.17
C LYS A 43 8.48 0.88 -0.07
N GLN A 44 9.81 1.01 -0.18
CA GLN A 44 10.44 1.67 -1.32
C GLN A 44 10.11 0.97 -2.63
N CYS A 45 10.18 -0.37 -2.68
CA CYS A 45 9.81 -1.12 -3.88
C CYS A 45 8.35 -0.92 -4.27
N TYR A 46 7.44 -0.80 -3.31
CA TYR A 46 6.04 -0.50 -3.57
C TYR A 46 5.84 0.91 -4.11
N GLU A 47 6.49 1.90 -3.52
CA GLU A 47 6.40 3.29 -3.97
C GLU A 47 7.01 3.51 -5.36
N ASP A 48 8.08 2.79 -5.69
CA ASP A 48 8.72 2.79 -7.01
C ASP A 48 7.93 2.02 -8.08
N THR A 49 6.94 1.21 -7.67
CA THR A 49 6.09 0.45 -8.59
C THR A 49 5.13 1.37 -9.34
N GLU A 50 4.92 1.13 -10.64
CA GLU A 50 3.95 1.89 -11.43
C GLU A 50 2.57 1.89 -10.77
N GLU A 51 1.93 3.06 -10.67
CA GLU A 51 0.65 3.26 -10.01
C GLU A 51 -0.43 2.28 -10.48
N LYS A 52 -0.51 2.05 -11.79
CA LYS A 52 -1.49 1.10 -12.37
C LYS A 52 -1.38 -0.32 -11.79
N TYR A 53 -0.17 -0.78 -11.43
CA TYR A 53 0.02 -2.11 -10.86
C TYR A 53 -0.43 -2.16 -9.40
N ARG A 54 -0.23 -1.06 -8.68
CA ARG A 54 -0.70 -0.89 -7.31
C ARG A 54 -2.22 -0.81 -7.25
N ASP A 55 -2.82 -0.06 -8.18
CA ASP A 55 -4.28 0.03 -8.30
C ASP A 55 -4.90 -1.32 -8.61
N TRP A 56 -4.34 -2.07 -9.58
CA TRP A 56 -4.80 -3.43 -9.88
C TRP A 56 -4.68 -4.40 -8.71
N ALA A 57 -3.61 -4.30 -7.92
CA ALA A 57 -3.43 -5.12 -6.73
C ALA A 57 -4.53 -4.84 -5.70
N SER A 58 -4.77 -3.56 -5.40
CA SER A 58 -5.81 -3.13 -4.47
C SER A 58 -7.22 -3.49 -4.94
N GLU A 59 -7.55 -3.27 -6.22
CA GLU A 59 -8.84 -3.66 -6.81
C GLU A 59 -9.08 -5.17 -6.74
N LEU A 60 -8.06 -5.97 -7.05
CA LEU A 60 -8.15 -7.44 -7.01
C LEU A 60 -8.19 -7.96 -5.57
N GLU A 61 -7.51 -7.34 -4.63
CA GLU A 61 -7.60 -7.67 -3.20
C GLU A 61 -9.05 -7.53 -2.71
N GLU A 62 -9.73 -6.44 -3.10
CA GLU A 62 -11.14 -6.22 -2.80
C GLU A 62 -12.06 -7.18 -3.57
N GLU A 63 -11.85 -7.38 -4.90
CA GLU A 63 -12.65 -8.30 -5.74
C GLU A 63 -12.67 -9.73 -5.18
N TYR A 64 -11.52 -10.18 -4.66
CA TYR A 64 -11.36 -11.55 -4.13
C TYR A 64 -11.55 -11.65 -2.62
N ASP A 65 -11.99 -10.59 -1.93
CA ASP A 65 -12.16 -10.54 -0.48
C ASP A 65 -10.93 -11.10 0.27
N LEU A 66 -9.76 -10.56 -0.06
CA LEU A 66 -8.48 -10.97 0.52
C LEU A 66 -8.12 -10.07 1.72
N PRO A 67 -7.29 -10.56 2.65
CA PRO A 67 -6.76 -9.72 3.72
C PRO A 67 -6.00 -8.51 3.17
N LYS A 68 -6.28 -7.31 3.67
CA LYS A 68 -5.65 -6.06 3.22
C LYS A 68 -4.12 -6.16 3.30
N GLY A 69 -3.43 -5.81 2.20
CA GLY A 69 -1.99 -5.88 2.08
C GLY A 69 -1.42 -7.26 1.69
N SER A 70 -2.29 -8.29 1.51
CA SER A 70 -1.83 -9.63 1.20
C SER A 70 -1.33 -9.78 -0.24
N VAL A 71 -1.95 -9.10 -1.18
CA VAL A 71 -1.53 -9.12 -2.60
C VAL A 71 -0.19 -8.42 -2.75
N GLU A 72 -0.03 -7.27 -2.12
CA GLU A 72 1.21 -6.51 -2.11
C GLU A 72 2.33 -7.29 -1.41
N GLY A 73 2.03 -7.89 -0.26
CA GLY A 73 2.99 -8.71 0.47
C GLY A 73 3.50 -9.88 -0.35
N ILE A 74 2.62 -10.59 -1.08
CA ILE A 74 2.99 -11.67 -1.97
C ILE A 74 3.77 -11.14 -3.18
N ALA A 75 3.32 -10.06 -3.82
CA ALA A 75 3.99 -9.49 -4.99
C ALA A 75 5.42 -9.05 -4.64
N TRP A 76 5.61 -8.44 -3.48
CA TRP A 76 6.95 -8.12 -3.00
C TRP A 76 7.76 -9.38 -2.68
N HIS A 77 7.20 -10.35 -1.98
CA HIS A 77 7.90 -11.58 -1.59
C HIS A 77 8.36 -12.40 -2.81
N GLU A 78 7.49 -12.61 -3.79
CA GLU A 78 7.74 -13.49 -4.94
C GLU A 78 8.58 -12.82 -6.03
N SER A 79 8.43 -11.52 -6.24
CA SER A 79 9.01 -10.84 -7.42
C SER A 79 9.70 -9.52 -7.15
N ARG A 80 9.57 -8.93 -5.98
CA ARG A 80 9.94 -7.53 -5.71
C ARG A 80 9.22 -6.57 -6.68
N TRP A 81 7.94 -6.81 -6.92
CA TRP A 81 7.13 -6.07 -7.87
C TRP A 81 7.66 -6.08 -9.32
N ASN A 82 8.37 -7.13 -9.71
CA ASN A 82 8.84 -7.29 -11.08
C ASN A 82 7.95 -8.24 -11.86
N PRO A 83 7.16 -7.75 -12.86
CA PRO A 83 6.24 -8.57 -13.64
C PRO A 83 6.94 -9.61 -14.53
N SER A 84 8.22 -9.41 -14.78
CA SER A 84 9.01 -10.27 -15.70
C SER A 84 9.74 -11.41 -14.99
N VAL A 85 9.58 -11.56 -13.67
CA VAL A 85 10.26 -12.62 -12.92
C VAL A 85 9.84 -14.00 -13.42
N ARG A 86 10.84 -14.85 -13.57
CA ARG A 86 10.68 -16.29 -13.85
C ARG A 86 11.72 -17.04 -13.04
N ASN A 87 11.28 -18.05 -12.33
CA ASN A 87 12.21 -18.90 -11.61
C ASN A 87 12.38 -20.28 -12.26
N SER A 88 13.40 -21.02 -11.83
CA SER A 88 13.70 -22.37 -12.35
C SER A 88 12.63 -23.41 -12.04
N TYR A 89 11.70 -23.12 -11.14
CA TYR A 89 10.59 -24.02 -10.77
C TYR A 89 9.32 -23.77 -11.58
N GLY A 90 9.35 -22.80 -12.52
CA GLY A 90 8.24 -22.46 -13.39
C GLY A 90 7.23 -21.48 -12.76
N ALA A 91 7.62 -20.74 -11.75
CA ALA A 91 6.83 -19.62 -11.24
C ALA A 91 7.13 -18.34 -12.03
N VAL A 92 6.10 -17.55 -12.34
CA VAL A 92 6.20 -16.36 -13.19
C VAL A 92 5.42 -15.17 -12.61
N GLY A 93 5.86 -13.97 -12.96
CA GLY A 93 5.17 -12.71 -12.74
C GLY A 93 5.15 -12.23 -11.29
N PHE A 94 4.34 -11.22 -11.02
CA PHE A 94 4.23 -10.55 -9.73
C PHE A 94 4.00 -11.50 -8.57
N MET A 95 3.02 -12.41 -8.73
CA MET A 95 2.55 -13.30 -7.67
C MET A 95 3.26 -14.66 -7.67
N GLY A 96 4.33 -14.83 -8.47
CA GLY A 96 5.07 -16.08 -8.52
C GLY A 96 4.20 -17.28 -8.91
N VAL A 97 3.23 -17.08 -9.82
CA VAL A 97 2.25 -18.11 -10.18
C VAL A 97 2.91 -19.25 -10.94
N SER A 98 2.75 -20.48 -10.43
CA SER A 98 3.35 -21.67 -11.05
C SER A 98 2.65 -22.02 -12.37
N THR A 99 3.45 -22.24 -13.42
CA THR A 99 2.99 -22.72 -14.74
C THR A 99 2.83 -24.24 -14.84
N LYS A 100 2.93 -24.97 -13.72
CA LYS A 100 2.74 -26.41 -13.69
C LYS A 100 1.30 -26.79 -14.03
N LYS A 101 1.15 -27.95 -14.66
CA LYS A 101 -0.13 -28.43 -15.22
C LYS A 101 -1.30 -28.34 -14.27
N ASP A 102 -1.13 -28.73 -13.01
CA ASP A 102 -2.22 -28.75 -12.04
C ASP A 102 -2.70 -27.34 -11.69
N ASN A 103 -1.77 -26.40 -11.53
CA ASN A 103 -2.09 -24.97 -11.28
C ASN A 103 -2.77 -24.34 -12.49
N VAL A 104 -2.25 -24.60 -13.70
CA VAL A 104 -2.87 -24.12 -14.95
C VAL A 104 -4.28 -24.69 -15.10
N ALA A 105 -4.46 -25.99 -14.88
CA ALA A 105 -5.79 -26.63 -14.94
C ALA A 105 -6.77 -26.02 -13.93
N PHE A 106 -6.33 -25.74 -12.71
CA PHE A 106 -7.13 -25.04 -11.71
C PHE A 106 -7.57 -23.64 -12.21
N LEU A 107 -6.63 -22.83 -12.66
CA LEU A 107 -6.91 -21.46 -13.12
C LEU A 107 -7.81 -21.41 -14.37
N VAL A 108 -7.64 -22.37 -15.28
CA VAL A 108 -8.54 -22.53 -16.45
C VAL A 108 -9.95 -22.92 -15.99
N LYS A 109 -10.08 -23.84 -15.03
CA LYS A 109 -11.39 -24.21 -14.45
C LYS A 109 -12.09 -23.04 -13.76
N GLN A 110 -11.29 -22.14 -13.11
CA GLN A 110 -11.81 -20.92 -12.50
C GLN A 110 -12.13 -19.81 -13.53
N GLY A 111 -11.81 -20.00 -14.80
CA GLY A 111 -12.02 -19.01 -15.85
C GLY A 111 -11.07 -17.80 -15.79
N VAL A 112 -9.98 -17.91 -15.03
CA VAL A 112 -9.00 -16.80 -14.86
C VAL A 112 -8.06 -16.72 -16.05
N ILE A 113 -7.64 -17.87 -16.61
CA ILE A 113 -6.78 -17.98 -17.79
C ILE A 113 -7.36 -18.98 -18.78
N LYS A 114 -6.89 -18.94 -20.03
CA LYS A 114 -7.19 -19.94 -21.05
C LYS A 114 -6.02 -20.92 -21.22
N GLN A 115 -4.80 -20.44 -21.02
CA GLN A 115 -3.56 -21.19 -21.19
C GLN A 115 -2.44 -20.61 -20.30
N ALA A 116 -1.37 -21.36 -20.12
CA ALA A 116 -0.26 -20.98 -19.24
C ALA A 116 0.43 -19.65 -19.64
N SER A 117 0.48 -19.33 -20.96
CA SER A 117 1.08 -18.07 -21.45
C SER A 117 0.35 -16.81 -21.00
N ASP A 118 -0.93 -16.91 -20.64
CA ASP A 118 -1.71 -15.77 -20.17
C ASP A 118 -1.16 -15.23 -18.85
N LEU A 119 -0.46 -16.04 -18.07
CA LEU A 119 0.24 -15.65 -16.84
C LEU A 119 1.41 -14.67 -17.06
N ASN A 120 1.80 -14.42 -18.32
CA ASN A 120 2.80 -13.42 -18.67
C ASN A 120 2.24 -12.00 -18.71
N ASP A 121 0.92 -11.87 -18.80
CA ASP A 121 0.25 -10.58 -18.66
C ASP A 121 0.21 -10.17 -17.18
N PRO A 122 0.66 -8.97 -16.82
CA PRO A 122 0.80 -8.55 -15.43
C PRO A 122 -0.53 -8.55 -14.65
N TYR A 123 -1.62 -8.07 -15.26
CA TYR A 123 -2.94 -8.05 -14.63
C TYR A 123 -3.47 -9.47 -14.41
N THR A 124 -3.38 -10.31 -15.46
CA THR A 124 -3.80 -11.71 -15.39
C THR A 124 -3.01 -12.49 -14.35
N ASN A 125 -1.73 -12.16 -14.17
CA ASN A 125 -0.87 -12.78 -13.17
C ASN A 125 -1.31 -12.40 -11.74
N LEU A 126 -1.56 -11.12 -11.47
CA LEU A 126 -2.13 -10.66 -10.19
C LEU A 126 -3.45 -11.38 -9.92
N LYS A 127 -4.38 -11.38 -10.88
CA LYS A 127 -5.68 -12.04 -10.77
C LYS A 127 -5.57 -13.54 -10.50
N ALA A 128 -4.64 -14.21 -11.16
CA ALA A 128 -4.36 -15.64 -10.93
C ALA A 128 -3.84 -15.92 -9.52
N GLY A 129 -2.92 -15.09 -9.03
CA GLY A 129 -2.42 -15.18 -7.66
C GLY A 129 -3.53 -14.96 -6.62
N CYS A 130 -4.40 -13.97 -6.83
CA CYS A 130 -5.56 -13.71 -5.97
C CYS A 130 -6.52 -14.91 -5.92
N ALA A 131 -6.83 -15.50 -7.08
CA ALA A 131 -7.68 -16.70 -7.16
C ALA A 131 -7.11 -17.89 -6.39
N ILE A 132 -5.79 -18.11 -6.49
CA ILE A 132 -5.09 -19.17 -5.74
C ILE A 132 -5.10 -18.87 -4.24
N LEU A 133 -4.82 -17.64 -3.83
CA LEU A 133 -4.83 -17.25 -2.43
C LEU A 133 -6.23 -17.42 -1.83
N ARG A 134 -7.27 -16.96 -2.51
CA ARG A 134 -8.67 -17.14 -2.06
C ARG A 134 -9.01 -18.62 -1.86
N TYR A 135 -8.68 -19.46 -2.83
CA TYR A 135 -8.87 -20.90 -2.69
C TYR A 135 -8.19 -21.48 -1.45
N TYR A 136 -6.95 -21.06 -1.16
CA TYR A 136 -6.25 -21.52 0.04
C TYR A 136 -6.83 -20.93 1.33
N LEU A 137 -7.30 -19.70 1.33
CA LEU A 137 -7.98 -19.11 2.49
C LEU A 137 -9.27 -19.88 2.81
N ASP A 138 -10.08 -20.22 1.80
CA ASP A 138 -11.33 -20.98 1.97
C ASP A 138 -11.11 -22.41 2.45
N SER A 139 -9.97 -23.01 2.08
CA SER A 139 -9.65 -24.42 2.38
C SER A 139 -8.65 -24.61 3.52
N SER A 140 -8.37 -23.59 4.29
CA SER A 140 -7.37 -23.62 5.38
C SER A 140 -7.93 -23.23 6.72
N PRO A 141 -7.42 -23.76 7.83
CA PRO A 141 -7.89 -23.44 9.18
C PRO A 141 -7.43 -22.06 9.67
N SER A 142 -6.45 -21.44 9.02
CA SER A 142 -5.93 -20.12 9.36
C SER A 142 -5.24 -19.45 8.16
N ILE A 143 -4.98 -18.15 8.28
CA ILE A 143 -4.27 -17.37 7.26
C ILE A 143 -2.82 -17.87 7.06
N GLU A 144 -2.14 -18.26 8.14
CA GLU A 144 -0.79 -18.83 8.07
C GLU A 144 -0.78 -20.16 7.30
N ALA A 145 -1.81 -21.00 7.48
CA ALA A 145 -1.96 -22.23 6.73
C ALA A 145 -2.15 -21.95 5.24
N ALA A 146 -2.96 -20.93 4.90
CA ALA A 146 -3.17 -20.50 3.51
C ALA A 146 -1.88 -19.96 2.89
N PHE A 147 -1.17 -19.07 3.58
CA PHE A 147 0.12 -18.54 3.11
C PHE A 147 1.20 -19.64 3.00
N CYS A 148 1.20 -20.61 3.92
CA CYS A 148 2.13 -21.74 3.81
C CYS A 148 1.84 -22.61 2.56
N LYS A 149 0.57 -22.85 2.25
CA LYS A 149 0.16 -23.54 1.02
C LYS A 149 0.54 -22.74 -0.21
N TYR A 150 0.36 -21.42 -0.18
CA TYR A 150 0.75 -20.53 -1.27
C TYR A 150 2.27 -20.61 -1.53
N ALA A 151 3.08 -20.39 -0.50
CA ALA A 151 4.52 -20.30 -0.60
C ALA A 151 5.21 -21.62 -0.93
N CYS A 152 4.76 -22.74 -0.38
CA CYS A 152 5.45 -24.02 -0.55
C CYS A 152 4.65 -25.11 -1.28
N GLY A 153 3.40 -24.86 -1.60
CA GLY A 153 2.45 -25.78 -2.21
C GLY A 153 1.79 -26.71 -1.20
N GLU A 154 0.55 -27.10 -1.48
CA GLU A 154 -0.30 -27.89 -0.59
C GLU A 154 0.32 -29.23 -0.16
N GLY A 155 1.00 -29.91 -1.09
CA GLY A 155 1.68 -31.18 -0.78
C GLY A 155 2.82 -31.05 0.22
N ASN A 156 3.60 -29.96 0.15
CA ASN A 156 4.67 -29.69 1.12
C ASN A 156 4.09 -29.20 2.46
N TYR A 157 3.04 -28.40 2.44
CA TYR A 157 2.30 -28.05 3.65
C TYR A 157 1.84 -29.33 4.39
N ALA A 158 1.16 -30.24 3.71
CA ALA A 158 0.67 -31.49 4.31
C ALA A 158 1.81 -32.35 4.90
N LYS A 159 2.94 -32.46 4.18
CA LYS A 159 4.14 -33.16 4.69
C LYS A 159 4.70 -32.50 5.95
N ARG A 160 4.76 -31.18 6.00
CA ARG A 160 5.26 -30.41 7.16
C ARG A 160 4.38 -30.62 8.38
N MET A 161 3.05 -30.51 8.20
CA MET A 161 2.09 -30.73 9.29
C MET A 161 2.18 -32.15 9.85
N LYS A 162 2.24 -33.16 8.96
CA LYS A 162 2.39 -34.56 9.37
C LYS A 162 3.68 -34.81 10.16
N LYS A 163 4.78 -34.08 9.83
CA LYS A 163 6.06 -34.18 10.54
C LYS A 163 6.16 -33.32 11.80
N GLY A 164 5.17 -32.49 12.09
CA GLY A 164 5.26 -31.51 13.19
C GLY A 164 6.28 -30.40 12.95
N SER A 165 6.69 -30.16 11.70
CA SER A 165 7.75 -29.18 11.36
C SER A 165 7.27 -27.73 11.37
N GLY A 166 5.99 -27.43 11.64
CA GLY A 166 5.43 -26.12 11.59
C GLY A 166 5.39 -25.49 10.18
N TYR A 167 5.03 -24.24 10.09
CA TYR A 167 4.97 -23.51 8.81
C TYR A 167 6.37 -23.27 8.22
N CYS A 168 6.45 -22.97 6.92
CA CYS A 168 7.72 -22.60 6.30
C CYS A 168 8.10 -21.13 6.64
N LYS A 169 9.38 -20.79 6.46
CA LYS A 169 9.88 -19.43 6.75
C LYS A 169 9.10 -18.36 6.00
N SER A 170 8.85 -18.58 4.70
CA SER A 170 8.09 -17.64 3.86
C SER A 170 6.69 -17.35 4.39
N THR A 171 6.05 -18.27 5.12
CA THR A 171 4.75 -18.00 5.76
C THR A 171 4.83 -16.83 6.73
N TYR A 172 5.82 -16.83 7.59
CA TYR A 172 5.99 -15.76 8.59
C TYR A 172 6.35 -14.43 7.93
N GLU A 173 7.15 -14.48 6.87
CA GLU A 173 7.47 -13.30 6.04
C GLU A 173 6.22 -12.73 5.37
N LEU A 174 5.35 -13.57 4.81
CA LEU A 174 4.09 -13.14 4.18
C LEU A 174 3.09 -12.56 5.19
N VAL A 175 2.94 -13.17 6.38
CA VAL A 175 2.09 -12.63 7.44
C VAL A 175 2.60 -11.24 7.84
N TRP A 176 3.89 -11.11 8.13
CA TRP A 176 4.49 -9.84 8.50
C TRP A 176 4.32 -8.78 7.40
N LEU A 177 4.59 -9.12 6.14
CA LEU A 177 4.42 -8.18 5.01
C LEU A 177 2.96 -7.73 4.87
N THR A 178 2.01 -8.64 4.98
CA THR A 178 0.58 -8.33 4.93
C THR A 178 0.21 -7.31 6.01
N GLU A 179 0.69 -7.52 7.24
CA GLU A 179 0.47 -6.58 8.35
C GLU A 179 1.12 -5.22 8.09
N GLN A 180 2.36 -5.18 7.55
CA GLN A 180 3.04 -3.92 7.24
C GLN A 180 2.31 -3.13 6.15
N TYR A 181 1.87 -3.79 5.08
CA TYR A 181 1.11 -3.13 4.02
C TYR A 181 -0.25 -2.64 4.50
N ALA A 182 -0.98 -3.44 5.30
CA ALA A 182 -2.25 -3.03 5.88
C ALA A 182 -2.09 -1.77 6.74
N LYS A 183 -1.11 -1.75 7.63
CA LYS A 183 -0.78 -0.57 8.47
C LYS A 183 -0.43 0.65 7.61
N TYR A 184 0.43 0.48 6.62
CA TYR A 184 0.82 1.55 5.69
C TYR A 184 -0.38 2.18 4.97
N PHE A 185 -1.34 1.37 4.53
CA PHE A 185 -2.55 1.88 3.87
C PHE A 185 -3.47 2.62 4.82
N GLU A 186 -3.65 2.13 6.05
CA GLU A 186 -4.42 2.82 7.08
C GLU A 186 -3.84 4.20 7.40
N GLU A 187 -2.53 4.31 7.49
CA GLU A 187 -1.83 5.56 7.75
C GLU A 187 -1.92 6.52 6.58
N LYS A 188 -1.76 6.03 5.33
CA LYS A 188 -1.98 6.86 4.13
C LYS A 188 -3.40 7.41 4.04
N GLU A 189 -4.41 6.62 4.36
CA GLU A 189 -5.80 7.06 4.43
C GLU A 189 -6.00 8.13 5.52
N SER A 190 -5.38 7.93 6.68
CA SER A 190 -5.42 8.89 7.79
C SER A 190 -4.78 10.22 7.41
N VAL A 191 -3.58 10.20 6.79
CA VAL A 191 -2.92 11.42 6.30
C VAL A 191 -3.76 12.12 5.25
N LYS A 192 -4.34 11.40 4.30
CA LYS A 192 -5.22 11.95 3.27
C LYS A 192 -6.44 12.64 3.88
N PHE A 193 -7.05 12.02 4.89
CA PHE A 193 -8.16 12.63 5.63
C PHE A 193 -7.73 13.92 6.32
N MET A 194 -6.60 13.92 7.04
CA MET A 194 -6.08 15.09 7.73
C MET A 194 -5.72 16.24 6.77
N LEU A 195 -5.16 15.95 5.59
CA LEU A 195 -4.89 16.94 4.55
C LEU A 195 -6.17 17.58 4.00
N ASN A 196 -7.24 16.80 3.85
CA ASN A 196 -8.53 17.34 3.45
C ASN A 196 -9.12 18.27 4.52
N GLU A 197 -9.09 17.86 5.79
CA GLU A 197 -9.51 18.70 6.92
C GLU A 197 -8.69 19.99 7.01
N TYR A 198 -7.38 19.92 6.76
CA TYR A 198 -6.51 21.10 6.70
C TYR A 198 -6.95 22.08 5.60
N SER A 199 -7.25 21.57 4.40
CA SER A 199 -7.75 22.39 3.30
C SER A 199 -9.07 23.10 3.63
N VAL A 200 -9.95 22.42 4.36
CA VAL A 200 -11.21 23.03 4.85
C VAL A 200 -10.92 24.16 5.85
N ALA A 201 -10.06 23.90 6.82
CA ALA A 201 -9.68 24.91 7.82
C ALA A 201 -8.99 26.14 7.17
N GLU A 202 -8.11 25.91 6.19
CA GLU A 202 -7.47 27.00 5.42
C GLU A 202 -8.50 27.87 4.69
N LYS A 203 -9.48 27.28 4.03
CA LYS A 203 -10.56 28.01 3.36
C LYS A 203 -11.40 28.83 4.35
N GLN A 204 -11.70 28.28 5.52
CA GLN A 204 -12.40 28.97 6.59
C GLN A 204 -11.59 30.18 7.07
N TYR A 205 -10.31 30.01 7.35
CA TYR A 205 -9.40 31.09 7.72
C TYR A 205 -9.44 32.25 6.70
N GLN A 206 -9.28 31.95 5.40
CA GLN A 206 -9.29 32.99 4.36
C GLN A 206 -10.64 33.69 4.27
N SER A 207 -11.74 32.96 4.42
CA SER A 207 -13.09 33.56 4.43
C SER A 207 -13.28 34.52 5.59
N TYR A 208 -12.93 34.12 6.81
CA TYR A 208 -13.06 35.01 7.98
C TYR A 208 -12.08 36.18 7.95
N LYS A 209 -10.90 36.00 7.38
CA LYS A 209 -9.94 37.07 7.13
C LYS A 209 -10.52 38.13 6.21
N THR A 210 -11.18 37.76 5.14
CA THR A 210 -11.86 38.68 4.22
C THR A 210 -13.00 39.41 4.94
N LEU A 211 -13.78 38.72 5.76
CA LEU A 211 -14.84 39.33 6.56
C LEU A 211 -14.28 40.36 7.59
N TYR A 212 -13.17 40.00 8.26
CA TYR A 212 -12.50 40.92 9.20
C TYR A 212 -12.04 42.20 8.52
N GLU A 213 -11.46 42.07 7.30
CA GLU A 213 -10.99 43.22 6.52
C GLU A 213 -12.14 44.11 5.99
N THR A 214 -13.33 43.54 5.77
CA THR A 214 -14.51 44.25 5.22
C THR A 214 -15.45 44.82 6.28
N TYR A 215 -15.45 44.27 7.48
CA TYR A 215 -16.35 44.73 8.55
C TYR A 215 -15.91 46.09 9.13
N THR A 216 -16.90 46.98 9.33
CA THR A 216 -16.71 48.27 10.01
C THR A 216 -17.13 48.23 11.49
N ALA A 217 -18.07 47.34 11.86
CA ALA A 217 -18.55 47.19 13.22
C ALA A 217 -17.59 46.31 14.04
N GLU A 218 -17.14 46.83 15.19
CA GLU A 218 -16.11 46.20 16.04
C GLU A 218 -16.50 44.79 16.50
N TYR A 219 -17.76 44.57 16.91
CA TYR A 219 -18.21 43.23 17.33
C TYR A 219 -18.15 42.19 16.21
N LYS A 220 -18.33 42.59 14.94
CA LYS A 220 -18.21 41.72 13.78
C LYS A 220 -16.75 41.37 13.50
N LYS A 221 -15.85 42.34 13.67
CA LYS A 221 -14.41 42.11 13.56
C LYS A 221 -13.93 41.14 14.64
N SER A 222 -14.33 41.34 15.90
CA SER A 222 -13.96 40.43 17.00
C SER A 222 -14.46 39.01 16.76
N TYR A 223 -15.66 38.85 16.19
CA TYR A 223 -16.16 37.52 15.81
C TYR A 223 -15.32 36.89 14.69
N ALA A 224 -15.02 37.63 13.63
CA ALA A 224 -14.20 37.16 12.53
C ALA A 224 -12.77 36.77 12.99
N GLU A 225 -12.18 37.58 13.89
CA GLU A 225 -10.87 37.30 14.50
C GLU A 225 -10.90 35.99 15.33
N TYR A 226 -11.93 35.80 16.15
CA TYR A 226 -12.12 34.57 16.91
C TYR A 226 -12.17 33.35 16.00
N MET A 227 -12.94 33.39 14.89
CA MET A 227 -13.08 32.30 13.95
C MET A 227 -11.79 32.05 13.14
N MET A 228 -11.04 33.12 12.82
CA MET A 228 -9.71 32.99 12.21
C MET A 228 -8.74 32.24 13.14
N ASN A 229 -8.72 32.57 14.40
CA ASN A 229 -7.86 31.95 15.40
C ASN A 229 -8.22 30.48 15.59
N ALA A 230 -9.50 30.12 15.66
CA ALA A 230 -9.97 28.75 15.74
C ALA A 230 -9.55 27.90 14.51
N ALA A 231 -9.68 28.47 13.31
CA ALA A 231 -9.23 27.80 12.09
C ALA A 231 -7.70 27.60 12.09
N LEU A 232 -6.94 28.59 12.54
CA LEU A 232 -5.48 28.52 12.64
C LEU A 232 -5.02 27.46 13.67
N GLU A 233 -5.68 27.37 14.82
CA GLU A 233 -5.42 26.33 15.81
C GLU A 233 -5.68 24.93 15.24
N ARG A 234 -6.78 24.76 14.48
CA ARG A 234 -7.08 23.48 13.80
C ARG A 234 -6.00 23.11 12.79
N MET A 235 -5.54 24.07 11.98
CA MET A 235 -4.45 23.84 11.01
C MET A 235 -3.16 23.41 11.70
N ASN A 236 -2.74 24.10 12.77
CA ASN A 236 -1.54 23.77 13.53
C ASN A 236 -1.62 22.37 14.18
N TYR A 237 -2.79 21.98 14.68
CA TYR A 237 -3.04 20.65 15.20
C TYR A 237 -2.85 19.58 14.11
N LEU A 238 -3.50 19.77 12.94
CA LEU A 238 -3.43 18.81 11.83
C LEU A 238 -2.02 18.69 11.27
N GLU A 239 -1.26 19.80 11.15
CA GLU A 239 0.16 19.76 10.78
C GLU A 239 0.98 18.88 11.73
N THR A 240 0.71 19.00 13.02
CA THR A 240 1.42 18.22 14.04
C THR A 240 1.08 16.72 13.96
N GLU A 241 -0.19 16.38 13.74
CA GLU A 241 -0.62 14.98 13.63
C GLU A 241 -0.12 14.33 12.35
N ILE A 242 -0.14 15.04 11.21
CA ILE A 242 0.43 14.56 9.95
C ILE A 242 1.93 14.25 10.12
N ALA A 243 2.68 15.18 10.73
CA ALA A 243 4.12 14.98 10.97
C ALA A 243 4.43 13.80 11.88
N LYS A 244 3.56 13.46 12.84
CA LYS A 244 3.73 12.27 13.69
C LYS A 244 3.56 10.99 12.87
N VAL A 245 2.49 10.91 12.06
CA VAL A 245 2.23 9.73 11.23
C VAL A 245 3.35 9.53 10.20
N GLU A 246 3.83 10.60 9.55
CA GLU A 246 4.93 10.52 8.59
C GLU A 246 6.27 10.14 9.26
N GLY A 247 6.53 10.58 10.48
CA GLY A 247 7.76 10.30 11.23
C GLY A 247 7.84 8.88 11.83
N GLU A 248 6.74 8.12 11.89
CA GLU A 248 6.76 6.73 12.35
C GLU A 248 7.37 5.75 11.33
N PHE A 249 7.70 6.22 10.12
CA PHE A 249 8.27 5.43 9.02
C PHE A 249 9.71 5.79 8.64
N GLU A 250 10.32 6.78 9.29
CA GLU A 250 11.76 7.05 9.15
C GLU A 250 12.58 6.14 10.09
#